data_dabd7aaf728d06b3ccea5951c230794b
#
_entry.id   dabd7aaf728d06b3ccea5951c230794b
#
_cell.length_a   1.000
_cell.length_b   1.000
_cell.length_c   1.000
_cell.angle_alpha   90.00
_cell.angle_beta   90.00
_cell.angle_gamma   90.00
#
_symmetry.space_group_name_H-M   'P 1'
#
loop_
_entity.id
_entity.type
_entity.pdbx_description
1 polymer ?
#
loop_
_entity_poly.entity_id
_entity_poly.type
_entity_poly.pdbx_seq_one_letter_code
_entity_poly.pdbx_strand_id
1 'polypeptide(L)'
;MEKDRLLAFSDGVIAIIITIMVLELRPPHEPTWAALAVLAPKFLSYVLSFIYIGIYWNNHHHFMYVAKSVNGGILWANMGLLFCLSLVPFTTAWLGESGGAPIPTAVYGVSLILPAFAYLFLQTLMIRADGPDSALAKAVASDNDWKGRASPLLYALGIALAFFYPPLSWALYVLVALIWLVPDKRIERVISAK
;
A
#
# COMPACT_ATOMS: atom_id res chain seq x y z
N MET A 1 0.31 -16.91 19.43
CA MET A 1 0.78 -15.52 19.68
C MET A 1 -0.46 -14.65 19.74
N GLU A 2 -0.51 -13.70 20.65
CA GLU A 2 -1.68 -12.83 20.77
C GLU A 2 -1.79 -11.91 19.54
N LYS A 3 -2.98 -11.80 19.00
CA LYS A 3 -3.30 -10.98 17.82
C LYS A 3 -2.84 -9.52 18.01
N ASP A 4 -3.04 -8.99 19.22
CA ASP A 4 -2.70 -7.61 19.57
C ASP A 4 -1.18 -7.33 19.46
N ARG A 5 -0.33 -8.30 19.75
CA ARG A 5 1.11 -8.17 19.57
C ARG A 5 1.51 -8.11 18.10
N LEU A 6 0.83 -8.89 17.24
CA LEU A 6 1.06 -8.84 15.78
C LEU A 6 0.63 -7.49 15.22
N LEU A 7 -0.53 -7.00 15.65
CA LEU A 7 -1.04 -5.70 15.25
C LEU A 7 -0.09 -4.58 15.67
N ALA A 8 0.31 -4.53 16.95
CA ALA A 8 1.23 -3.53 17.47
C ALA A 8 2.60 -3.54 16.76
N PHE A 9 3.13 -4.74 16.43
CA PHE A 9 4.36 -4.87 15.66
C PHE A 9 4.19 -4.31 14.24
N SER A 10 3.09 -4.65 13.56
CA SER A 10 2.82 -4.17 12.20
C SER A 10 2.64 -2.66 12.16
N ASP A 11 1.91 -2.09 13.11
CA ASP A 11 1.70 -0.64 13.23
C ASP A 11 3.05 0.08 13.44
N GLY A 12 3.92 -0.48 14.29
CA GLY A 12 5.26 0.05 14.51
C GLY A 12 6.12 0.04 13.25
N VAL A 13 6.13 -1.07 12.49
CA VAL A 13 6.90 -1.18 11.25
C VAL A 13 6.35 -0.21 10.19
N ILE A 14 5.04 -0.14 10.01
CA ILE A 14 4.41 0.76 9.02
C ILE A 14 4.68 2.23 9.39
N ALA A 15 4.62 2.60 10.67
CA ALA A 15 4.95 3.94 11.13
C ALA A 15 6.40 4.32 10.81
N ILE A 16 7.34 3.40 10.99
CA ILE A 16 8.75 3.60 10.63
C ILE A 16 8.90 3.79 9.11
N ILE A 17 8.24 2.95 8.29
CA ILE A 17 8.28 3.06 6.83
C ILE A 17 7.81 4.46 6.38
N ILE A 18 6.70 4.95 6.92
CA ILE A 18 6.18 6.29 6.61
C ILE A 18 7.18 7.38 6.99
N THR A 19 7.77 7.30 8.18
CA THR A 19 8.66 8.35 8.69
C THR A 19 10.03 8.36 8.01
N ILE A 20 10.55 7.21 7.58
CA ILE A 20 11.81 7.14 6.84
C ILE A 20 11.69 7.87 5.50
N MET A 21 10.56 7.80 4.82
CA MET A 21 10.40 8.45 3.51
C MET A 21 10.64 9.96 3.54
N VAL A 22 10.31 10.65 4.65
CA VAL A 22 10.53 12.09 4.74
C VAL A 22 12.01 12.47 4.82
N LEU A 23 12.86 11.55 5.30
CA LEU A 23 14.29 11.78 5.40
C LEU A 23 14.99 11.92 4.03
N GLU A 24 14.37 11.42 2.97
CA GLU A 24 14.83 11.57 1.59
C GLU A 24 14.52 12.97 1.01
N LEU A 25 13.65 13.74 1.66
CA LEU A 25 13.35 15.13 1.30
C LEU A 25 14.39 16.07 1.90
N ARG A 26 15.55 16.15 1.25
CA ARG A 26 16.60 17.09 1.68
C ARG A 26 16.20 18.53 1.35
N PRO A 27 16.45 19.49 2.25
CA PRO A 27 16.18 20.89 1.95
C PRO A 27 17.06 21.36 0.78
N PRO A 28 16.57 22.30 -0.04
CA PRO A 28 17.39 22.90 -1.11
C PRO A 28 18.55 23.68 -0.54
N HIS A 29 19.66 23.73 -1.26
CA HIS A 29 20.86 24.51 -0.83
C HIS A 29 20.61 26.03 -0.82
N GLU A 30 19.79 26.52 -1.74
CA GLU A 30 19.45 27.93 -1.84
C GLU A 30 18.08 28.21 -1.21
N PRO A 31 17.92 29.27 -0.40
CA PRO A 31 16.66 29.63 0.24
C PRO A 31 15.75 30.42 -0.74
N THR A 32 15.44 29.82 -1.90
CA THR A 32 14.64 30.45 -2.95
C THR A 32 13.44 29.57 -3.32
N TRP A 33 12.35 30.21 -3.77
CA TRP A 33 11.17 29.48 -4.29
C TRP A 33 11.50 28.63 -5.52
N ALA A 34 12.44 29.10 -6.35
CA ALA A 34 12.91 28.34 -7.52
C ALA A 34 13.60 27.03 -7.10
N ALA A 35 14.50 27.09 -6.12
CA ALA A 35 15.16 25.90 -5.59
C ALA A 35 14.17 24.92 -4.93
N LEU A 36 13.15 25.45 -4.23
CA LEU A 36 12.09 24.59 -3.67
C LEU A 36 11.25 23.93 -4.76
N ALA A 37 10.94 24.63 -5.84
CA ALA A 37 10.15 24.10 -6.96
C ALA A 37 10.84 22.92 -7.66
N VAL A 38 12.17 22.87 -7.68
CA VAL A 38 12.94 21.73 -8.23
C VAL A 38 12.68 20.44 -7.45
N LEU A 39 12.29 20.53 -6.17
CA LEU A 39 11.95 19.37 -5.35
C LEU A 39 10.53 18.83 -5.58
N ALA A 40 9.71 19.49 -6.40
CA ALA A 40 8.33 19.12 -6.61
C ALA A 40 8.13 17.64 -7.03
N PRO A 41 8.92 17.04 -7.94
CA PRO A 41 8.77 15.62 -8.28
C PRO A 41 9.03 14.70 -7.07
N LYS A 42 10.07 14.98 -6.26
CA LYS A 42 10.36 14.23 -5.05
C LYS A 42 9.22 14.34 -4.02
N PHE A 43 8.72 15.55 -3.83
CA PHE A 43 7.62 15.79 -2.91
C PHE A 43 6.33 15.10 -3.34
N LEU A 44 6.01 15.13 -4.64
CA LEU A 44 4.81 14.47 -5.17
C LEU A 44 4.90 12.95 -5.07
N SER A 45 6.07 12.34 -5.36
CA SER A 45 6.28 10.90 -5.18
C SER A 45 6.17 10.50 -3.71
N TYR A 46 6.71 11.32 -2.80
CA TYR A 46 6.57 11.12 -1.36
C TYR A 46 5.09 11.18 -0.91
N VAL A 47 4.35 12.20 -1.30
CA VAL A 47 2.93 12.35 -0.94
C VAL A 47 2.11 11.17 -1.43
N LEU A 48 2.33 10.73 -2.67
CA LEU A 48 1.64 9.57 -3.23
C LEU A 48 1.94 8.29 -2.42
N SER A 49 3.20 8.06 -2.11
CA SER A 49 3.62 6.89 -1.33
C SER A 49 3.14 6.92 0.12
N PHE A 50 3.12 8.10 0.73
CA PHE A 50 2.54 8.30 2.07
C PHE A 50 1.06 7.89 2.09
N ILE A 51 0.30 8.33 1.09
CA ILE A 51 -1.12 7.96 0.92
C ILE A 51 -1.25 6.43 0.76
N TYR A 52 -0.44 5.80 -0.08
CA TYR A 52 -0.47 4.36 -0.27
C TYR A 52 -0.22 3.59 1.02
N ILE A 53 0.84 3.94 1.75
CA ILE A 53 1.15 3.24 3.01
C ILE A 53 0.06 3.50 4.06
N GLY A 54 -0.50 4.71 4.11
CA GLY A 54 -1.65 5.02 4.96
C GLY A 54 -2.88 4.18 4.62
N ILE A 55 -3.15 3.95 3.33
CA ILE A 55 -4.22 3.06 2.87
C ILE A 55 -3.96 1.61 3.34
N TYR A 56 -2.73 1.10 3.19
CA TYR A 56 -2.37 -0.24 3.67
C TYR A 56 -2.52 -0.35 5.18
N TRP A 57 -2.04 0.64 5.94
CA TRP A 57 -2.20 0.67 7.38
C TRP A 57 -3.68 0.60 7.79
N ASN A 58 -4.52 1.46 7.22
CA ASN A 58 -5.94 1.51 7.55
C ASN A 58 -6.66 0.19 7.24
N ASN A 59 -6.45 -0.37 6.04
CA ASN A 59 -7.06 -1.63 5.66
C ASN A 59 -6.53 -2.81 6.49
N HIS A 60 -5.23 -2.85 6.78
CA HIS A 60 -4.60 -3.87 7.62
C HIS A 60 -5.15 -3.83 9.05
N HIS A 61 -5.26 -2.63 9.64
CA HIS A 61 -5.81 -2.45 10.97
C HIS A 61 -7.25 -2.98 11.07
N HIS A 62 -8.13 -2.56 10.17
CA HIS A 62 -9.52 -3.00 10.14
C HIS A 62 -9.64 -4.52 9.91
N PHE A 63 -8.85 -5.06 9.00
CA PHE A 63 -8.86 -6.47 8.67
C PHE A 63 -8.41 -7.33 9.86
N MET A 64 -7.30 -6.97 10.50
CA MET A 64 -6.80 -7.63 11.69
C MET A 64 -7.77 -7.52 12.87
N TYR A 65 -8.49 -6.41 13.01
CA TYR A 65 -9.47 -6.25 14.08
C TYR A 65 -10.61 -7.28 14.02
N VAL A 66 -11.08 -7.60 12.81
CA VAL A 66 -12.18 -8.56 12.59
C VAL A 66 -11.71 -10.02 12.73
N ALA A 67 -10.46 -10.33 12.45
CA ALA A 67 -9.90 -11.67 12.54
C ALA A 67 -9.97 -12.24 13.96
N LYS A 68 -10.24 -13.56 14.06
CA LYS A 68 -10.37 -14.27 15.35
C LYS A 68 -9.08 -14.91 15.79
N SER A 69 -8.30 -15.47 14.87
CA SER A 69 -7.13 -16.29 15.18
C SER A 69 -5.91 -15.91 14.34
N VAL A 70 -4.72 -16.12 14.93
CA VAL A 70 -3.43 -15.94 14.28
C VAL A 70 -2.60 -17.20 14.43
N ASN A 71 -2.12 -17.75 13.33
CA ASN A 71 -1.24 -18.91 13.28
C ASN A 71 0.12 -18.56 12.62
N GLY A 72 1.05 -19.52 12.60
CA GLY A 72 2.39 -19.30 12.03
C GLY A 72 2.38 -18.90 10.55
N GLY A 73 1.46 -19.42 9.75
CA GLY A 73 1.32 -19.05 8.33
C GLY A 73 0.89 -17.59 8.16
N ILE A 74 -0.05 -17.12 8.99
CA ILE A 74 -0.49 -15.72 9.02
C ILE A 74 0.65 -14.79 9.44
N LEU A 75 1.47 -15.19 10.42
CA LEU A 75 2.65 -14.42 10.83
C LEU A 75 3.63 -14.21 9.68
N TRP A 76 3.98 -15.28 8.95
CA TRP A 76 4.89 -15.17 7.82
C TRP A 76 4.30 -14.41 6.64
N ALA A 77 3.00 -14.56 6.36
CA ALA A 77 2.32 -13.77 5.34
C ALA A 77 2.31 -12.28 5.68
N ASN A 78 2.07 -11.94 6.96
CA ASN A 78 2.17 -10.58 7.44
C ASN A 78 3.60 -10.01 7.33
N MET A 79 4.62 -10.80 7.68
CA MET A 79 6.02 -10.41 7.47
C MET A 79 6.33 -10.16 5.99
N GLY A 80 5.78 -10.99 5.08
CA GLY A 80 5.89 -10.79 3.63
C GLY A 80 5.27 -9.48 3.17
N LEU A 81 4.09 -9.12 3.69
CA LEU A 81 3.46 -7.83 3.40
C LEU A 81 4.33 -6.66 3.90
N LEU A 82 4.80 -6.71 5.15
CA LEU A 82 5.65 -5.68 5.73
C LEU A 82 6.97 -5.52 4.96
N PHE A 83 7.56 -6.65 4.52
CA PHE A 83 8.74 -6.62 3.65
C PHE A 83 8.45 -5.89 2.33
N CYS A 84 7.36 -6.21 1.63
CA CYS A 84 6.99 -5.52 0.40
C CYS A 84 6.79 -4.01 0.63
N LEU A 85 6.12 -3.63 1.72
CA LEU A 85 5.93 -2.22 2.07
C LEU A 85 7.24 -1.51 2.40
N SER A 86 8.22 -2.22 3.00
CA SER A 86 9.52 -1.64 3.34
C SER A 86 10.39 -1.28 2.13
N LEU A 87 10.04 -1.76 0.94
CA LEU A 87 10.71 -1.38 -0.32
C LEU A 87 10.19 -0.06 -0.90
N VAL A 88 9.02 0.40 -0.47
CA VAL A 88 8.40 1.62 -1.01
C VAL A 88 9.25 2.88 -0.79
N PRO A 89 9.89 3.13 0.37
CA PRO A 89 10.76 4.29 0.55
C PRO A 89 11.86 4.39 -0.51
N PHE A 90 12.56 3.29 -0.79
CA PHE A 90 13.61 3.24 -1.80
C PHE A 90 13.08 3.59 -3.20
N THR A 91 11.98 2.96 -3.62
CA THR A 91 11.43 3.19 -4.97
C THR A 91 10.81 4.58 -5.11
N THR A 92 10.27 5.14 -4.03
CA THR A 92 9.78 6.52 -3.95
C THR A 92 10.90 7.54 -4.15
N ALA A 93 12.02 7.36 -3.45
CA ALA A 93 13.18 8.22 -3.57
C ALA A 93 13.74 8.19 -5.01
N TRP A 94 13.92 6.99 -5.56
CA TRP A 94 14.43 6.82 -6.92
C TRP A 94 13.52 7.41 -7.98
N LEU A 95 12.20 7.22 -7.84
CA LEU A 95 11.21 7.83 -8.73
C LEU A 95 11.28 9.35 -8.71
N GLY A 96 11.32 9.94 -7.50
CA GLY A 96 11.39 11.39 -7.32
C GLY A 96 12.71 12.00 -7.83
N GLU A 97 13.85 11.32 -7.63
CA GLU A 97 15.17 11.77 -8.10
C GLU A 97 15.32 11.71 -9.61
N SER A 98 14.73 10.71 -10.22
CA SER A 98 14.79 10.51 -11.67
C SER A 98 13.87 11.43 -12.48
N GLY A 99 13.02 12.23 -11.81
CA GLY A 99 12.01 13.03 -12.50
C GLY A 99 10.96 12.19 -13.24
N GLY A 100 10.74 10.95 -12.82
CA GLY A 100 9.78 10.05 -13.47
C GLY A 100 10.30 9.33 -14.71
N ALA A 101 11.60 9.03 -14.75
CA ALA A 101 12.19 8.22 -15.83
C ALA A 101 11.51 6.83 -15.95
N PRO A 102 11.55 6.18 -17.13
CA PRO A 102 10.82 4.93 -17.40
C PRO A 102 11.10 3.81 -16.39
N ILE A 103 12.38 3.49 -16.15
CA ILE A 103 12.76 2.38 -15.27
C ILE A 103 12.34 2.63 -13.82
N PRO A 104 12.67 3.77 -13.17
CA PRO A 104 12.17 4.07 -11.83
C PRO A 104 10.65 4.05 -11.72
N THR A 105 9.94 4.54 -12.75
CA THR A 105 8.45 4.51 -12.78
C THR A 105 7.93 3.08 -12.83
N ALA A 106 8.53 2.20 -13.62
CA ALA A 106 8.17 0.78 -13.67
C ALA A 106 8.47 0.07 -12.34
N VAL A 107 9.66 0.29 -11.75
CA VAL A 107 10.06 -0.33 -10.47
C VAL A 107 9.18 0.18 -9.33
N TYR A 108 8.79 1.44 -9.34
CA TYR A 108 7.80 1.96 -8.40
C TYR A 108 6.45 1.23 -8.55
N GLY A 109 5.96 1.02 -9.77
CA GLY A 109 4.76 0.20 -10.02
C GLY A 109 4.88 -1.22 -9.47
N VAL A 110 6.06 -1.85 -9.60
CA VAL A 110 6.34 -3.16 -8.99
C VAL A 110 6.23 -3.09 -7.47
N SER A 111 6.76 -2.05 -6.83
CA SER A 111 6.66 -1.88 -5.38
C SER A 111 5.23 -1.58 -4.89
N LEU A 112 4.31 -1.21 -5.77
CA LEU A 112 2.88 -1.06 -5.45
C LEU A 112 2.10 -2.38 -5.64
N ILE A 113 2.41 -3.16 -6.69
CA ILE A 113 1.69 -4.41 -6.96
C ILE A 113 2.10 -5.54 -6.01
N LEU A 114 3.35 -5.61 -5.57
CA LEU A 114 3.84 -6.64 -4.65
C LEU A 114 3.08 -6.65 -3.31
N PRO A 115 2.93 -5.51 -2.60
CA PRO A 115 2.11 -5.45 -1.39
C PRO A 115 0.65 -5.82 -1.64
N ALA A 116 0.09 -5.51 -2.82
CA ALA A 116 -1.28 -5.89 -3.16
C ALA A 116 -1.45 -7.42 -3.16
N PHE A 117 -0.53 -8.15 -3.80
CA PHE A 117 -0.54 -9.61 -3.77
C PHE A 117 -0.26 -10.18 -2.38
N ALA A 118 0.70 -9.61 -1.64
CA ALA A 118 1.00 -10.02 -0.27
C ALA A 118 -0.22 -9.83 0.65
N TYR A 119 -0.94 -8.73 0.49
CA TYR A 119 -2.17 -8.46 1.24
C TYR A 119 -3.28 -9.46 0.91
N LEU A 120 -3.52 -9.75 -0.37
CA LEU A 120 -4.50 -10.76 -0.80
C LEU A 120 -4.14 -12.16 -0.28
N PHE A 121 -2.86 -12.50 -0.25
CA PHE A 121 -2.38 -13.76 0.31
C PHE A 121 -2.63 -13.84 1.82
N LEU A 122 -2.26 -12.79 2.56
CA LEU A 122 -2.53 -12.66 4.01
C LEU A 122 -4.04 -12.80 4.28
N GLN A 123 -4.86 -12.06 3.54
CA GLN A 123 -6.32 -12.10 3.63
C GLN A 123 -6.86 -13.53 3.42
N THR A 124 -6.37 -14.23 2.42
CA THR A 124 -6.79 -15.60 2.11
C THR A 124 -6.47 -16.56 3.26
N LEU A 125 -5.28 -16.45 3.85
CA LEU A 125 -4.89 -17.29 4.99
C LEU A 125 -5.74 -17.02 6.23
N MET A 126 -6.07 -15.75 6.49
CA MET A 126 -6.90 -15.37 7.63
C MET A 126 -8.34 -15.87 7.49
N ILE A 127 -8.93 -15.73 6.27
CA ILE A 127 -10.27 -16.26 5.99
C ILE A 127 -10.29 -17.79 6.18
N ARG A 128 -9.26 -18.49 5.69
CA ARG A 128 -9.16 -19.96 5.89
C ARG A 128 -9.04 -20.35 7.36
N ALA A 129 -8.31 -19.57 8.16
CA ALA A 129 -8.14 -19.85 9.59
C ALA A 129 -9.42 -19.58 10.40
N ASP A 130 -10.18 -18.56 10.04
CA ASP A 130 -11.41 -18.18 10.74
C ASP A 130 -12.64 -18.98 10.27
N GLY A 131 -12.55 -19.64 9.10
CA GLY A 131 -13.59 -20.47 8.50
C GLY A 131 -14.53 -19.72 7.54
N PRO A 132 -15.24 -20.47 6.67
CA PRO A 132 -16.06 -19.91 5.59
C PRO A 132 -17.27 -19.10 6.09
N ASP A 133 -17.77 -19.37 7.29
CA ASP A 133 -18.90 -18.68 7.88
C ASP A 133 -18.50 -17.48 8.74
N SER A 134 -17.19 -17.17 8.82
CA SER A 134 -16.68 -16.06 9.61
C SER A 134 -17.20 -14.71 9.09
N ALA A 135 -17.24 -13.72 9.98
CA ALA A 135 -17.60 -12.35 9.63
C ALA A 135 -16.64 -11.80 8.54
N LEU A 136 -15.37 -12.20 8.61
CA LEU A 136 -14.34 -11.84 7.66
C LEU A 136 -14.62 -12.45 6.26
N ALA A 137 -14.95 -13.76 6.21
CA ALA A 137 -15.29 -14.44 4.96
C ALA A 137 -16.51 -13.79 4.29
N LYS A 138 -17.55 -13.49 5.07
CA LYS A 138 -18.78 -12.83 4.57
C LYS A 138 -18.52 -11.40 4.08
N ALA A 139 -17.66 -10.64 4.75
CA ALA A 139 -17.29 -9.30 4.32
C ALA A 139 -16.55 -9.31 2.97
N VAL A 140 -15.69 -10.29 2.75
CA VAL A 140 -14.87 -10.39 1.52
C VAL A 140 -15.62 -11.09 0.39
N ALA A 141 -16.50 -12.07 0.69
CA ALA A 141 -17.26 -12.84 -0.30
C ALA A 141 -18.36 -12.02 -1.00
N SER A 142 -18.59 -10.78 -0.60
CA SER A 142 -19.55 -9.94 -1.32
C SER A 142 -19.06 -9.70 -2.76
N ASP A 143 -19.90 -10.00 -3.75
CA ASP A 143 -19.60 -10.01 -5.20
C ASP A 143 -19.02 -8.69 -5.77
N ASN A 144 -18.86 -7.67 -4.97
CA ASN A 144 -18.48 -6.32 -5.40
C ASN A 144 -17.02 -5.96 -5.06
N ASP A 145 -16.09 -6.92 -5.13
CA ASP A 145 -14.64 -6.62 -4.97
C ASP A 145 -13.97 -6.17 -6.27
N TRP A 146 -14.60 -5.19 -6.93
CA TRP A 146 -14.04 -4.63 -8.15
C TRP A 146 -12.70 -3.91 -7.92
N LYS A 147 -12.52 -3.29 -6.73
CA LYS A 147 -11.27 -2.59 -6.37
C LYS A 147 -10.09 -3.56 -6.31
N GLY A 148 -10.25 -4.67 -5.58
CA GLY A 148 -9.20 -5.68 -5.45
C GLY A 148 -8.84 -6.34 -6.78
N ARG A 149 -9.82 -6.50 -7.69
CA ARG A 149 -9.58 -7.09 -9.02
C ARG A 149 -9.00 -6.09 -10.03
N ALA A 150 -9.46 -4.85 -10.02
CA ALA A 150 -9.01 -3.82 -10.95
C ALA A 150 -7.59 -3.32 -10.63
N SER A 151 -7.23 -3.19 -9.35
CA SER A 151 -5.96 -2.59 -8.95
C SER A 151 -4.72 -3.32 -9.49
N PRO A 152 -4.60 -4.66 -9.43
CA PRO A 152 -3.45 -5.35 -10.02
C PRO A 152 -3.34 -5.15 -11.54
N LEU A 153 -4.48 -5.08 -12.25
CA LEU A 153 -4.51 -4.83 -13.70
C LEU A 153 -4.05 -3.40 -14.01
N LEU A 154 -4.50 -2.41 -13.23
CA LEU A 154 -4.08 -1.02 -13.40
C LEU A 154 -2.59 -0.84 -13.08
N TYR A 155 -2.07 -1.52 -12.05
CA TYR A 155 -0.64 -1.51 -11.77
C TYR A 155 0.17 -2.16 -12.90
N ALA A 156 -0.25 -3.33 -13.38
CA ALA A 156 0.43 -4.02 -14.48
C ALA A 156 0.44 -3.17 -15.75
N LEU A 157 -0.69 -2.53 -16.08
CA LEU A 157 -0.80 -1.58 -17.19
C LEU A 157 0.13 -0.38 -16.97
N GLY A 158 0.16 0.19 -15.76
CA GLY A 158 1.05 1.30 -15.41
C GLY A 158 2.53 0.92 -15.55
N ILE A 159 2.92 -0.29 -15.13
CA ILE A 159 4.29 -0.81 -15.30
C ILE A 159 4.64 -0.91 -16.78
N ALA A 160 3.75 -1.46 -17.60
CA ALA A 160 3.99 -1.59 -19.03
C ALA A 160 4.10 -0.21 -19.73
N LEU A 161 3.18 0.71 -19.39
CA LEU A 161 3.15 2.06 -19.96
C LEU A 161 4.34 2.93 -19.54
N ALA A 162 5.02 2.60 -18.43
CA ALA A 162 6.20 3.33 -17.98
C ALA A 162 7.31 3.39 -19.05
N PHE A 163 7.40 2.39 -19.91
CA PHE A 163 8.38 2.32 -20.98
C PHE A 163 7.99 3.10 -22.24
N PHE A 164 6.72 3.49 -22.38
CA PHE A 164 6.20 4.20 -23.54
C PHE A 164 5.82 5.64 -23.21
N TYR A 165 5.11 5.85 -22.11
CA TYR A 165 4.65 7.17 -21.68
C TYR A 165 4.50 7.25 -20.15
N PRO A 166 5.60 7.51 -19.41
CA PRO A 166 5.62 7.53 -17.94
C PRO A 166 4.52 8.39 -17.27
N PRO A 167 4.12 9.56 -17.80
CA PRO A 167 3.04 10.34 -17.18
C PRO A 167 1.71 9.60 -17.06
N LEU A 168 1.38 8.70 -18.01
CA LEU A 168 0.17 7.90 -17.94
C LEU A 168 0.27 6.84 -16.84
N SER A 169 1.45 6.27 -16.61
CA SER A 169 1.70 5.37 -15.47
C SER A 169 1.46 6.08 -14.13
N TRP A 170 1.96 7.30 -13.99
CA TRP A 170 1.70 8.13 -12.81
C TRP A 170 0.21 8.37 -12.60
N ALA A 171 -0.52 8.70 -13.67
CA ALA A 171 -1.97 8.90 -13.60
C ALA A 171 -2.70 7.64 -13.15
N LEU A 172 -2.28 6.44 -13.61
CA LEU A 172 -2.85 5.17 -13.17
C LEU A 172 -2.54 4.87 -11.70
N TYR A 173 -1.31 5.13 -11.25
CA TYR A 173 -0.96 4.95 -9.84
C TYR A 173 -1.75 5.89 -8.93
N VAL A 174 -1.88 7.17 -9.31
CA VAL A 174 -2.73 8.13 -8.60
C VAL A 174 -4.20 7.67 -8.61
N LEU A 175 -4.70 7.20 -9.73
CA LEU A 175 -6.08 6.70 -9.83
C LEU A 175 -6.34 5.55 -8.85
N VAL A 176 -5.43 4.57 -8.75
CA VAL A 176 -5.58 3.47 -7.79
C VAL A 176 -5.54 4.00 -6.35
N ALA A 177 -4.65 4.94 -6.02
CA ALA A 177 -4.64 5.56 -4.70
C ALA A 177 -5.99 6.23 -4.38
N LEU A 178 -6.57 6.98 -5.32
CA LEU A 178 -7.88 7.63 -5.15
C LEU A 178 -9.02 6.62 -4.96
N ILE A 179 -9.00 5.50 -5.70
CA ILE A 179 -9.98 4.41 -5.54
C ILE A 179 -9.94 3.84 -4.12
N TRP A 180 -8.75 3.69 -3.54
CA TRP A 180 -8.57 3.09 -2.22
C TRP A 180 -8.60 4.11 -1.06
N LEU A 181 -8.54 5.41 -1.36
CA LEU A 181 -8.67 6.46 -0.35
C LEU A 181 -10.03 6.44 0.35
N VAL A 182 -11.07 6.00 -0.38
CA VAL A 182 -12.38 5.70 0.23
C VAL A 182 -12.30 4.31 0.85
N PRO A 183 -12.42 4.18 2.20
CA PRO A 183 -12.33 2.90 2.88
C PRO A 183 -13.33 1.87 2.36
N ASP A 184 -13.01 0.60 2.55
CA ASP A 184 -13.90 -0.49 2.16
C ASP A 184 -15.06 -0.60 3.16
N LYS A 185 -16.21 -0.05 2.77
CA LYS A 185 -17.43 -0.06 3.58
C LYS A 185 -17.91 -1.47 3.99
N ARG A 186 -17.41 -2.52 3.35
CA ARG A 186 -17.76 -3.91 3.67
C ARG A 186 -17.22 -4.31 5.03
N ILE A 187 -15.98 -3.95 5.33
CA ILE A 187 -15.32 -4.25 6.60
C ILE A 187 -15.83 -3.32 7.71
N GLU A 188 -16.03 -2.03 7.40
CA GLU A 188 -16.59 -1.07 8.36
C GLU A 188 -17.97 -1.48 8.88
N ARG A 189 -18.84 -2.02 8.01
CA ARG A 189 -20.16 -2.52 8.40
C ARG A 189 -20.11 -3.67 9.41
N VAL A 190 -19.11 -4.56 9.28
CA VAL A 190 -18.92 -5.67 10.22
C VAL A 190 -18.43 -5.17 11.57
N ILE A 191 -17.62 -4.11 11.60
CA ILE A 191 -17.12 -3.48 12.84
C ILE A 191 -18.27 -2.75 13.55
N SER A 192 -19.11 -2.02 12.81
CA SER A 192 -20.22 -1.24 13.36
C SER A 192 -21.40 -2.11 13.86
N ALA A 193 -21.43 -3.39 13.49
CA ALA A 193 -22.48 -4.34 13.91
C ALA A 193 -22.11 -5.15 15.19
N LYS A 194 -20.93 -4.90 15.78
CA LYS A 194 -20.45 -5.46 17.06
C LYS A 194 -20.65 -4.45 18.18
#